data_825e754dd55d5418ede068bf6ec3838e
#
_entry.id   825e754dd55d5418ede068bf6ec3838e
#
_cell.length_a   1.000
_cell.length_b   1.000
_cell.length_c   1.000
_cell.angle_alpha   90.00
_cell.angle_beta   90.00
_cell.angle_gamma   90.00
#
_symmetry.space_group_name_H-M   'P 1'
#
loop_
_entity.id
_entity.type
_entity.pdbx_description
1 polymer ?
#
loop_
_entity_poly.entity_id
_entity_poly.type
_entity_poly.pdbx_seq_one_letter_code
_entity_poly.pdbx_strand_id
1 'polypeptide(L)'
;MRPEIKPSGQKGRSFIEEARRAQIIAAAIEVIADLGFARASLARIAERAGISKGVISYHFTGKNELMEEVVNQVYTSIADHVIVRMDGVGTATGLLRTHILSVTEHMRGNRTQLKALGEIFSNLRTDDGQPRYGIHTNEELYRSLEAIYRLGQESGEFRRFDVRVMAITHSSAIDNMFAYWIVHPDHDLDAHARELADLFERAVS
;
A
#
# COMPACT_ATOMS: atom_id res chain seq x y z
N MET A 1 37.01 -32.43 17.86
CA MET A 1 36.20 -32.65 16.66
C MET A 1 35.00 -31.70 16.79
N ARG A 2 35.04 -30.54 16.13
CA ARG A 2 33.95 -29.53 16.13
C ARG A 2 33.02 -29.84 14.97
N PRO A 3 31.69 -29.84 15.14
CA PRO A 3 30.77 -29.97 14.01
C PRO A 3 30.75 -28.67 13.19
N GLU A 4 31.04 -28.77 11.89
CA GLU A 4 30.82 -27.70 10.93
C GLU A 4 29.31 -27.45 10.75
N ILE A 5 28.85 -26.28 11.18
CA ILE A 5 27.53 -25.79 10.86
C ILE A 5 27.61 -25.24 9.44
N LYS A 6 27.07 -25.97 8.47
CA LYS A 6 26.83 -25.45 7.11
C LYS A 6 25.70 -24.40 7.19
N PRO A 7 25.90 -23.17 6.69
CA PRO A 7 24.80 -22.21 6.59
C PRO A 7 23.80 -22.71 5.55
N SER A 8 22.54 -22.86 5.93
CA SER A 8 21.43 -23.14 5.03
C SER A 8 21.32 -21.98 4.04
N GLY A 9 21.56 -22.28 2.76
CA GLY A 9 21.55 -21.27 1.70
C GLY A 9 20.17 -20.74 1.39
N GLN A 10 19.76 -19.67 2.04
CA GLN A 10 18.90 -18.67 1.43
C GLN A 10 19.82 -17.84 0.53
N LYS A 11 19.80 -18.12 -0.78
CA LYS A 11 20.40 -17.22 -1.78
C LYS A 11 19.61 -15.92 -1.73
N GLY A 12 20.08 -14.97 -0.93
CA GLY A 12 19.62 -13.59 -1.01
C GLY A 12 19.79 -13.13 -2.47
N ARG A 13 18.74 -12.56 -3.07
CA ARG A 13 18.85 -11.93 -4.40
C ARG A 13 20.01 -10.95 -4.35
N SER A 14 20.84 -10.92 -5.40
CA SER A 14 21.96 -9.99 -5.45
C SER A 14 21.42 -8.55 -5.49
N PHE A 15 22.17 -7.57 -5.00
CA PHE A 15 21.81 -6.15 -5.06
C PHE A 15 21.45 -5.71 -6.50
N ILE A 16 22.13 -6.27 -7.51
CA ILE A 16 21.85 -5.98 -8.92
C ILE A 16 20.47 -6.53 -9.33
N GLU A 17 20.08 -7.72 -8.84
CA GLU A 17 18.76 -8.31 -9.12
C GLU A 17 17.64 -7.51 -8.46
N GLU A 18 17.82 -7.06 -7.22
CA GLU A 18 16.87 -6.21 -6.51
C GLU A 18 16.70 -4.86 -7.19
N ALA A 19 17.80 -4.21 -7.57
CA ALA A 19 17.77 -2.94 -8.31
C ALA A 19 17.05 -3.10 -9.67
N ARG A 20 17.24 -4.22 -10.36
CA ARG A 20 16.58 -4.51 -11.63
C ARG A 20 15.08 -4.74 -11.43
N ARG A 21 14.68 -5.47 -10.40
CA ARG A 21 13.25 -5.66 -10.06
C ARG A 21 12.59 -4.32 -9.76
N ALA A 22 13.22 -3.48 -8.94
CA ALA A 22 12.71 -2.14 -8.62
C ALA A 22 12.55 -1.27 -9.88
N GLN A 23 13.51 -1.29 -10.80
CA GLN A 23 13.43 -0.59 -12.09
C GLN A 23 12.20 -1.05 -12.92
N ILE A 24 11.97 -2.37 -12.99
CA ILE A 24 10.84 -2.94 -13.75
C ILE A 24 9.52 -2.53 -13.10
N ILE A 25 9.42 -2.59 -11.77
CA ILE A 25 8.22 -2.20 -11.02
C ILE A 25 7.93 -0.70 -11.21
N ALA A 26 8.94 0.17 -11.13
CA ALA A 26 8.77 1.60 -11.37
C ALA A 26 8.22 1.88 -12.79
N ALA A 27 8.79 1.24 -13.82
CA ALA A 27 8.29 1.35 -15.18
C ALA A 27 6.86 0.80 -15.34
N ALA A 28 6.51 -0.29 -14.64
CA ALA A 28 5.16 -0.84 -14.63
C ALA A 28 4.15 0.17 -14.05
N ILE A 29 4.47 0.80 -12.92
CA ILE A 29 3.65 1.85 -12.29
C ILE A 29 3.36 2.98 -13.29
N GLU A 30 4.39 3.50 -13.95
CA GLU A 30 4.22 4.58 -14.93
C GLU A 30 3.34 4.15 -16.12
N VAL A 31 3.62 2.98 -16.72
CA VAL A 31 2.86 2.48 -17.86
C VAL A 31 1.40 2.24 -17.51
N ILE A 32 1.11 1.68 -16.32
CA ILE A 32 -0.26 1.45 -15.88
C ILE A 32 -0.98 2.78 -15.63
N ALA A 33 -0.35 3.73 -14.96
CA ALA A 33 -0.94 5.03 -14.69
C ALA A 33 -1.23 5.86 -15.94
N ASP A 34 -0.37 5.72 -16.98
CA ASP A 34 -0.51 6.44 -18.25
C ASP A 34 -1.50 5.78 -19.21
N LEU A 35 -1.47 4.45 -19.33
CA LEU A 35 -2.17 3.71 -20.37
C LEU A 35 -3.37 2.88 -19.86
N GLY A 36 -3.49 2.70 -18.55
CA GLY A 36 -4.42 1.79 -17.92
C GLY A 36 -3.96 0.33 -17.95
N PHE A 37 -4.53 -0.49 -17.06
CA PHE A 37 -4.17 -1.91 -16.88
C PHE A 37 -4.21 -2.73 -18.17
N ALA A 38 -5.29 -2.58 -18.97
CA ALA A 38 -5.48 -3.40 -20.17
C ALA A 38 -4.35 -3.22 -21.21
N ARG A 39 -3.87 -1.99 -21.37
CA ARG A 39 -2.82 -1.66 -22.34
C ARG A 39 -1.40 -1.77 -21.78
N ALA A 40 -1.22 -1.97 -20.49
CA ALA A 40 0.08 -2.19 -19.86
C ALA A 40 0.59 -3.62 -20.13
N SER A 41 1.20 -3.84 -21.31
CA SER A 41 1.82 -5.10 -21.68
C SER A 41 3.27 -5.17 -21.20
N LEU A 42 3.81 -6.39 -20.99
CA LEU A 42 5.23 -6.57 -20.64
C LEU A 42 6.18 -5.96 -21.68
N ALA A 43 5.79 -5.91 -22.96
CA ALA A 43 6.60 -5.27 -24.00
C ALA A 43 6.69 -3.75 -23.79
N ARG A 44 5.58 -3.08 -23.46
CA ARG A 44 5.55 -1.64 -23.19
C ARG A 44 6.29 -1.28 -21.89
N ILE A 45 6.18 -2.16 -20.89
CA ILE A 45 6.93 -2.00 -19.63
C ILE A 45 8.43 -2.15 -19.87
N ALA A 46 8.84 -3.13 -20.70
CA ALA A 46 10.23 -3.31 -21.09
C ALA A 46 10.79 -2.10 -21.85
N GLU A 47 10.02 -1.56 -22.80
CA GLU A 47 10.34 -0.34 -23.54
C GLU A 47 10.52 0.86 -22.60
N ARG A 48 9.59 1.10 -21.67
CA ARG A 48 9.66 2.15 -20.64
C ARG A 48 10.87 2.00 -19.73
N ALA A 49 11.20 0.77 -19.35
CA ALA A 49 12.35 0.46 -18.51
C ALA A 49 13.70 0.48 -19.26
N GLY A 50 13.71 0.62 -20.60
CA GLY A 50 14.92 0.58 -21.41
C GLY A 50 15.61 -0.79 -21.44
N ILE A 51 14.83 -1.90 -21.36
CA ILE A 51 15.33 -3.28 -21.32
C ILE A 51 14.58 -4.17 -22.31
N SER A 52 15.07 -5.39 -22.53
CA SER A 52 14.33 -6.37 -23.32
C SER A 52 13.21 -7.04 -22.52
N LYS A 53 12.15 -7.50 -23.21
CA LYS A 53 11.07 -8.29 -22.59
C LYS A 53 11.61 -9.57 -21.93
N GLY A 54 12.70 -10.17 -22.46
CA GLY A 54 13.34 -11.33 -21.89
C GLY A 54 13.90 -11.07 -20.49
N VAL A 55 14.39 -9.86 -20.21
CA VAL A 55 14.83 -9.46 -18.87
C VAL A 55 13.66 -9.44 -17.89
N ILE A 56 12.48 -8.91 -18.30
CA ILE A 56 11.28 -8.97 -17.44
C ILE A 56 10.92 -10.43 -17.15
N SER A 57 10.89 -11.29 -18.18
CA SER A 57 10.52 -12.71 -18.03
C SER A 57 11.53 -13.52 -17.19
N TYR A 58 12.74 -13.04 -17.01
CA TYR A 58 13.71 -13.60 -16.06
C TYR A 58 13.33 -13.30 -14.61
N HIS A 59 12.79 -12.11 -14.33
CA HIS A 59 12.47 -11.66 -12.97
C HIS A 59 11.02 -11.92 -12.54
N PHE A 60 10.10 -12.07 -13.48
CA PHE A 60 8.66 -12.25 -13.23
C PHE A 60 8.09 -13.28 -14.18
N THR A 61 7.31 -14.22 -13.66
CA THR A 61 6.68 -15.30 -14.46
C THR A 61 5.64 -14.79 -15.45
N GLY A 62 5.09 -13.59 -15.18
CA GLY A 62 4.11 -12.97 -16.05
C GLY A 62 3.63 -11.60 -15.56
N LYS A 63 2.62 -11.07 -16.28
CA LYS A 63 2.04 -9.78 -15.95
C LYS A 63 1.39 -9.78 -14.57
N ASN A 64 0.69 -10.84 -14.19
CA ASN A 64 -0.02 -10.90 -12.92
C ASN A 64 0.94 -10.82 -11.74
N GLU A 65 2.02 -11.60 -11.73
CA GLU A 65 3.06 -11.52 -10.69
C GLU A 65 3.67 -10.12 -10.62
N LEU A 66 3.98 -9.50 -11.77
CA LEU A 66 4.51 -8.14 -11.77
C LEU A 66 3.52 -7.14 -11.16
N MET A 67 2.21 -7.29 -11.42
CA MET A 67 1.19 -6.42 -10.83
C MET A 67 1.06 -6.63 -9.31
N GLU A 68 1.16 -7.87 -8.85
CA GLU A 68 1.18 -8.18 -7.41
C GLU A 68 2.40 -7.55 -6.72
N GLU A 69 3.56 -7.61 -7.37
CA GLU A 69 4.78 -6.96 -6.83
C GLU A 69 4.69 -5.43 -6.84
N VAL A 70 4.00 -4.82 -7.81
CA VAL A 70 3.67 -3.38 -7.77
C VAL A 70 2.86 -3.06 -6.51
N VAL A 71 1.81 -3.82 -6.24
CA VAL A 71 0.98 -3.63 -5.04
C VAL A 71 1.82 -3.80 -3.78
N ASN A 72 2.57 -4.90 -3.68
CA ASN A 72 3.42 -5.19 -2.52
C ASN A 72 4.42 -4.06 -2.24
N GLN A 73 5.11 -3.58 -3.28
CA GLN A 73 6.10 -2.50 -3.12
C GLN A 73 5.46 -1.20 -2.64
N VAL A 74 4.31 -0.81 -3.20
CA VAL A 74 3.62 0.43 -2.79
C VAL A 74 3.13 0.32 -1.35
N TYR A 75 2.49 -0.78 -0.96
CA TYR A 75 2.01 -0.97 0.42
C TYR A 75 3.15 -1.07 1.43
N THR A 76 4.25 -1.75 1.10
CA THR A 76 5.45 -1.79 1.96
C THR A 76 6.01 -0.38 2.16
N SER A 77 6.11 0.42 1.10
CA SER A 77 6.60 1.81 1.19
C SER A 77 5.70 2.69 2.07
N ILE A 78 4.38 2.52 1.98
CA ILE A 78 3.41 3.19 2.87
C ILE A 78 3.62 2.75 4.31
N ALA A 79 3.67 1.44 4.55
CA ALA A 79 3.81 0.87 5.90
C ALA A 79 5.12 1.34 6.59
N ASP A 80 6.24 1.28 5.88
CA ASP A 80 7.53 1.74 6.39
C ASP A 80 7.49 3.22 6.77
N HIS A 81 6.87 4.07 5.94
CA HIS A 81 6.72 5.49 6.25
C HIS A 81 5.84 5.73 7.47
N VAL A 82 4.71 5.03 7.56
CA VAL A 82 3.75 5.14 8.67
C VAL A 82 4.36 4.66 9.98
N ILE A 83 5.03 3.50 9.99
CA ILE A 83 5.65 2.92 11.18
C ILE A 83 6.67 3.89 11.79
N VAL A 84 7.53 4.50 10.95
CA VAL A 84 8.52 5.48 11.41
C VAL A 84 7.86 6.72 12.04
N ARG A 85 6.71 7.16 11.50
CA ARG A 85 5.97 8.32 12.03
C ARG A 85 5.21 8.02 13.30
N MET A 86 4.78 6.77 13.49
CA MET A 86 4.07 6.32 14.69
C MET A 86 5.00 5.99 15.85
N ASP A 87 6.30 5.79 15.57
CA ASP A 87 7.29 5.50 16.60
C ASP A 87 7.38 6.65 17.63
N GLY A 88 7.31 6.30 18.92
CA GLY A 88 7.33 7.27 20.03
C GLY A 88 6.02 8.02 20.27
N VAL A 89 4.95 7.79 19.51
CA VAL A 89 3.61 8.36 19.77
C VAL A 89 2.96 7.63 20.94
N GLY A 90 2.81 8.32 22.07
CA GLY A 90 2.44 7.70 23.36
C GLY A 90 0.93 7.57 23.64
N THR A 91 0.03 8.06 22.74
CA THR A 91 -1.43 8.06 22.95
C THR A 91 -2.15 7.41 21.78
N ALA A 92 -3.29 6.76 22.05
CA ALA A 92 -4.10 6.14 21.00
C ALA A 92 -4.68 7.20 20.03
N THR A 93 -5.09 8.34 20.56
CA THR A 93 -5.54 9.51 19.77
C THR A 93 -4.43 9.99 18.84
N GLY A 94 -3.21 10.11 19.36
CA GLY A 94 -2.03 10.49 18.57
C GLY A 94 -1.71 9.48 17.48
N LEU A 95 -1.78 8.17 17.75
CA LEU A 95 -1.57 7.09 16.77
C LEU A 95 -2.63 7.15 15.66
N LEU A 96 -3.90 7.32 16.01
CA LEU A 96 -5.00 7.45 15.07
C LEU A 96 -4.77 8.62 14.10
N ARG A 97 -4.47 9.80 14.63
CA ARG A 97 -4.18 11.00 13.84
C ARG A 97 -2.94 10.82 12.96
N THR A 98 -1.85 10.32 13.56
CA THR A 98 -0.59 10.11 12.85
C THR A 98 -0.76 9.13 11.70
N HIS A 99 -1.54 8.05 11.86
CA HIS A 99 -1.82 7.11 10.78
C HIS A 99 -2.45 7.81 9.57
N ILE A 100 -3.54 8.57 9.75
CA ILE A 100 -4.24 9.26 8.65
C ILE A 100 -3.30 10.26 7.96
N LEU A 101 -2.60 11.09 8.75
CA LEU A 101 -1.77 12.16 8.20
C LEU A 101 -0.51 11.62 7.52
N SER A 102 0.13 10.58 8.06
CA SER A 102 1.36 10.02 7.49
C SER A 102 1.11 9.24 6.19
N VAL A 103 -0.01 8.49 6.10
CA VAL A 103 -0.42 7.88 4.83
C VAL A 103 -0.64 8.96 3.77
N THR A 104 -1.30 10.05 4.14
CA THR A 104 -1.56 11.18 3.23
C THR A 104 -0.26 11.88 2.80
N GLU A 105 0.63 12.16 3.74
CA GLU A 105 1.95 12.77 3.47
C GLU A 105 2.74 11.94 2.46
N HIS A 106 2.82 10.62 2.66
CA HIS A 106 3.52 9.71 1.76
C HIS A 106 2.89 9.69 0.37
N MET A 107 1.56 9.56 0.29
CA MET A 107 0.87 9.39 -1.00
C MET A 107 0.70 10.69 -1.79
N ARG A 108 0.78 11.86 -1.15
CA ARG A 108 0.73 13.16 -1.83
C ARG A 108 1.79 13.29 -2.93
N GLY A 109 3.01 12.81 -2.68
CA GLY A 109 4.10 12.76 -3.67
C GLY A 109 4.01 11.59 -4.66
N ASN A 110 3.07 10.64 -4.45
CA ASN A 110 3.01 9.35 -5.14
C ASN A 110 1.70 9.11 -5.91
N ARG A 111 1.12 10.17 -6.48
CA ARG A 111 -0.16 10.09 -7.20
C ARG A 111 -0.17 9.09 -8.36
N THR A 112 0.96 8.92 -9.04
CA THR A 112 1.12 7.92 -10.11
C THR A 112 0.96 6.51 -9.57
N GLN A 113 1.48 6.23 -8.37
CA GLN A 113 1.30 4.95 -7.69
C GLN A 113 -0.17 4.70 -7.34
N LEU A 114 -0.89 5.72 -6.82
CA LEU A 114 -2.33 5.61 -6.52
C LEU A 114 -3.15 5.27 -7.76
N LYS A 115 -2.86 5.92 -8.90
CA LYS A 115 -3.53 5.60 -10.17
C LYS A 115 -3.27 4.16 -10.60
N ALA A 116 -2.00 3.71 -10.50
CA ALA A 116 -1.64 2.34 -10.85
C ALA A 116 -2.34 1.32 -9.95
N LEU A 117 -2.41 1.56 -8.62
CA LEU A 117 -3.15 0.71 -7.68
C LEU A 117 -4.63 0.62 -8.05
N GLY A 118 -5.29 1.75 -8.32
CA GLY A 118 -6.70 1.79 -8.72
C GLY A 118 -6.97 0.95 -9.98
N GLU A 119 -6.10 1.05 -10.98
CA GLU A 119 -6.16 0.25 -12.21
C GLU A 119 -5.95 -1.26 -11.92
N ILE A 120 -4.99 -1.60 -11.07
CA ILE A 120 -4.73 -3.00 -10.71
C ILE A 120 -5.92 -3.58 -9.93
N PHE A 121 -6.43 -2.89 -8.92
CA PHE A 121 -7.53 -3.37 -8.08
C PHE A 121 -8.83 -3.56 -8.88
N SER A 122 -9.09 -2.67 -9.83
CA SER A 122 -10.27 -2.76 -10.68
C SER A 122 -10.20 -3.90 -11.70
N ASN A 123 -8.99 -4.29 -12.15
CA ASN A 123 -8.84 -5.14 -13.32
C ASN A 123 -8.13 -6.48 -13.07
N LEU A 124 -7.25 -6.60 -12.06
CA LEU A 124 -6.53 -7.85 -11.81
C LEU A 124 -7.49 -8.90 -11.25
N ARG A 125 -7.48 -10.08 -11.88
CA ARG A 125 -8.33 -11.21 -11.50
C ARG A 125 -7.48 -12.42 -11.17
N THR A 126 -8.01 -13.27 -10.31
CA THR A 126 -7.52 -14.62 -10.04
C THR A 126 -7.85 -15.54 -11.22
N ASP A 127 -7.30 -16.74 -11.25
CA ASP A 127 -7.53 -17.72 -12.35
C ASP A 127 -9.00 -18.14 -12.46
N ASP A 128 -9.77 -18.07 -11.37
CA ASP A 128 -11.21 -18.31 -11.33
C ASP A 128 -12.07 -17.06 -11.63
N GLY A 129 -11.41 -15.95 -12.06
CA GLY A 129 -12.09 -14.73 -12.52
C GLY A 129 -12.52 -13.77 -11.40
N GLN A 130 -12.26 -14.09 -10.14
CA GLN A 130 -12.61 -13.20 -9.03
C GLN A 130 -11.63 -12.00 -8.93
N PRO A 131 -12.05 -10.86 -8.36
CA PRO A 131 -11.11 -9.78 -8.05
C PRO A 131 -9.95 -10.29 -7.20
N ARG A 132 -8.71 -10.00 -7.63
CA ARG A 132 -7.51 -10.38 -6.87
C ARG A 132 -7.39 -9.61 -5.57
N TYR A 133 -7.81 -8.34 -5.57
CA TYR A 133 -7.81 -7.44 -4.43
C TYR A 133 -9.21 -6.94 -4.11
N GLY A 134 -9.46 -6.71 -2.83
CA GLY A 134 -10.72 -6.22 -2.31
C GLY A 134 -10.77 -6.30 -0.79
N ILE A 135 -11.95 -6.21 -0.20
CA ILE A 135 -12.15 -6.23 1.26
C ILE A 135 -11.47 -7.46 1.91
N HIS A 136 -11.51 -8.60 1.24
CA HIS A 136 -10.92 -9.86 1.73
C HIS A 136 -9.37 -9.84 1.82
N THR A 137 -8.70 -8.92 1.16
CA THR A 137 -7.23 -8.81 1.20
C THR A 137 -6.72 -7.80 2.23
N ASN A 138 -7.61 -7.03 2.87
CA ASN A 138 -7.25 -5.96 3.81
C ASN A 138 -7.23 -6.41 5.28
N GLU A 139 -7.30 -7.71 5.55
CA GLU A 139 -7.46 -8.24 6.91
C GLU A 139 -6.31 -7.83 7.86
N GLU A 140 -5.08 -7.81 7.37
CA GLU A 140 -3.91 -7.40 8.16
C GLU A 140 -3.96 -5.90 8.52
N LEU A 141 -4.34 -5.05 7.56
CA LEU A 141 -4.56 -3.62 7.80
C LEU A 141 -5.67 -3.40 8.84
N TYR A 142 -6.78 -4.11 8.73
CA TYR A 142 -7.87 -3.99 9.71
C TYR A 142 -7.41 -4.39 11.12
N ARG A 143 -6.64 -5.47 11.27
CA ARG A 143 -6.08 -5.87 12.58
C ARG A 143 -5.14 -4.82 13.16
N SER A 144 -4.33 -4.19 12.33
CA SER A 144 -3.43 -3.11 12.76
C SER A 144 -4.20 -1.89 13.25
N LEU A 145 -5.25 -1.49 12.53
CA LEU A 145 -6.14 -0.40 12.96
C LEU A 145 -6.93 -0.76 14.23
N GLU A 146 -7.44 -1.99 14.33
CA GLU A 146 -8.11 -2.46 15.55
C GLU A 146 -7.21 -2.39 16.79
N ALA A 147 -5.90 -2.66 16.62
CA ALA A 147 -4.96 -2.57 17.74
C ALA A 147 -4.88 -1.14 18.29
N ILE A 148 -4.89 -0.12 17.44
CA ILE A 148 -4.93 1.29 17.86
C ILE A 148 -6.23 1.57 18.63
N TYR A 149 -7.37 1.12 18.08
CA TYR A 149 -8.67 1.36 18.72
C TYR A 149 -8.83 0.61 20.06
N ARG A 150 -8.32 -0.63 20.15
CA ARG A 150 -8.30 -1.38 21.41
C ARG A 150 -7.43 -0.68 22.46
N LEU A 151 -6.24 -0.23 22.07
CA LEU A 151 -5.36 0.53 22.96
C LEU A 151 -6.09 1.75 23.56
N GLY A 152 -6.81 2.52 22.73
CA GLY A 152 -7.56 3.69 23.20
C GLY A 152 -8.73 3.32 24.13
N GLN A 153 -9.41 2.19 23.89
CA GLN A 153 -10.47 1.71 24.79
C GLN A 153 -9.90 1.18 26.13
N GLU A 154 -8.74 0.55 26.11
CA GLU A 154 -8.06 0.03 27.29
C GLU A 154 -7.43 1.14 28.15
N SER A 155 -6.88 2.17 27.51
CA SER A 155 -6.34 3.35 28.21
C SER A 155 -7.41 4.31 28.72
N GLY A 156 -8.67 4.16 28.27
CA GLY A 156 -9.76 5.08 28.60
C GLY A 156 -9.78 6.35 27.75
N GLU A 157 -8.93 6.46 26.73
CA GLU A 157 -8.98 7.56 25.77
C GLU A 157 -10.21 7.49 24.86
N PHE A 158 -10.67 6.26 24.55
CA PHE A 158 -11.80 6.05 23.64
C PHE A 158 -12.99 5.44 24.35
N ARG A 159 -14.20 5.89 23.99
CA ARG A 159 -15.45 5.24 24.40
C ARG A 159 -15.55 3.81 23.84
N ARG A 160 -16.53 3.03 24.31
CA ARG A 160 -16.80 1.69 23.77
C ARG A 160 -17.56 1.77 22.43
N PHE A 161 -17.06 1.03 21.45
CA PHE A 161 -17.65 0.81 20.13
C PHE A 161 -17.08 -0.50 19.55
N ASP A 162 -17.63 -0.96 18.43
CA ASP A 162 -17.07 -2.10 17.69
C ASP A 162 -15.81 -1.66 16.92
N VAL A 163 -14.66 -2.16 17.36
CA VAL A 163 -13.35 -1.79 16.77
C VAL A 163 -13.20 -2.27 15.32
N ARG A 164 -13.86 -3.38 14.93
CA ARG A 164 -13.86 -3.86 13.55
C ARG A 164 -14.62 -2.92 12.62
N VAL A 165 -15.81 -2.49 13.03
CA VAL A 165 -16.58 -1.51 12.26
C VAL A 165 -15.79 -0.22 12.07
N MET A 166 -15.13 0.26 13.15
CA MET A 166 -14.32 1.47 13.09
C MET A 166 -13.09 1.30 12.18
N ALA A 167 -12.39 0.17 12.25
CA ALA A 167 -11.22 -0.12 11.40
C ALA A 167 -11.57 -0.17 9.91
N ILE A 168 -12.68 -0.83 9.55
CA ILE A 168 -13.18 -0.89 8.17
C ILE A 168 -13.56 0.51 7.68
N THR A 169 -14.28 1.27 8.50
CA THR A 169 -14.72 2.64 8.17
C THR A 169 -13.51 3.55 7.95
N HIS A 170 -12.53 3.48 8.84
CA HIS A 170 -11.28 4.24 8.77
C HIS A 170 -10.52 3.95 7.46
N SER A 171 -10.25 2.69 7.16
CA SER A 171 -9.57 2.29 5.91
C SER A 171 -10.35 2.77 4.69
N SER A 172 -11.66 2.54 4.65
CA SER A 172 -12.51 2.96 3.53
C SER A 172 -12.55 4.47 3.33
N ALA A 173 -12.51 5.24 4.42
CA ALA A 173 -12.49 6.71 4.35
C ALA A 173 -11.20 7.23 3.71
N ILE A 174 -10.04 6.65 4.07
CA ILE A 174 -8.74 6.96 3.46
C ILE A 174 -8.74 6.59 1.97
N ASP A 175 -9.21 5.39 1.61
CA ASP A 175 -9.27 4.93 0.23
C ASP A 175 -10.14 5.87 -0.62
N ASN A 176 -11.31 6.28 -0.12
CA ASN A 176 -12.21 7.21 -0.81
C ASN A 176 -11.65 8.63 -0.90
N MET A 177 -10.91 9.10 0.11
CA MET A 177 -10.19 10.38 0.06
C MET A 177 -9.21 10.41 -1.12
N PHE A 178 -8.41 9.36 -1.29
CA PHE A 178 -7.47 9.25 -2.42
C PHE A 178 -8.19 9.08 -3.75
N ALA A 179 -9.24 8.26 -3.82
CA ALA A 179 -10.04 8.10 -5.04
C ALA A 179 -10.64 9.43 -5.49
N TYR A 180 -11.16 10.23 -4.56
CA TYR A 180 -11.66 11.58 -4.85
C TYR A 180 -10.54 12.50 -5.36
N TRP A 181 -9.38 12.52 -4.69
CA TRP A 181 -8.25 13.34 -5.09
C TRP A 181 -7.68 12.98 -6.47
N ILE A 182 -7.70 11.70 -6.87
CA ILE A 182 -7.28 11.27 -8.21
C ILE A 182 -8.16 11.92 -9.29
N VAL A 183 -9.47 12.01 -9.05
CA VAL A 183 -10.43 12.60 -10.00
C VAL A 183 -10.39 14.14 -9.95
N HIS A 184 -10.18 14.71 -8.77
CA HIS A 184 -10.16 16.15 -8.51
C HIS A 184 -8.77 16.61 -8.03
N PRO A 185 -7.81 16.82 -8.96
CA PRO A 185 -6.41 17.10 -8.60
C PRO A 185 -6.18 18.40 -7.83
N ASP A 186 -7.10 19.36 -7.97
CA ASP A 186 -7.05 20.64 -7.27
C ASP A 186 -7.64 20.60 -5.85
N HIS A 187 -8.19 19.43 -5.45
CA HIS A 187 -8.68 19.23 -4.09
C HIS A 187 -7.53 19.26 -3.08
N ASP A 188 -7.69 20.03 -2.00
CA ASP A 188 -6.72 20.12 -0.91
C ASP A 188 -6.73 18.80 -0.09
N LEU A 189 -5.84 17.90 -0.47
CA LEU A 189 -5.69 16.59 0.15
C LEU A 189 -5.28 16.70 1.63
N ASP A 190 -4.43 17.68 1.97
CA ASP A 190 -3.96 17.86 3.34
C ASP A 190 -5.07 18.40 4.24
N ALA A 191 -5.91 19.33 3.74
CA ALA A 191 -7.09 19.79 4.47
C ALA A 191 -8.08 18.65 4.68
N HIS A 192 -8.34 17.82 3.64
CA HIS A 192 -9.23 16.66 3.75
C HIS A 192 -8.72 15.66 4.81
N ALA A 193 -7.43 15.36 4.83
CA ALA A 193 -6.85 14.45 5.81
C ALA A 193 -6.96 14.98 7.25
N ARG A 194 -6.77 16.30 7.46
CA ARG A 194 -6.97 16.92 8.79
C ARG A 194 -8.41 16.82 9.25
N GLU A 195 -9.38 17.17 8.40
CA GLU A 195 -10.80 17.03 8.70
C GLU A 195 -11.19 15.57 8.97
N LEU A 196 -10.63 14.63 8.20
CA LEU A 196 -10.88 13.21 8.42
C LEU A 196 -10.33 12.74 9.77
N ALA A 197 -9.13 13.17 10.16
CA ALA A 197 -8.56 12.88 11.47
C ALA A 197 -9.43 13.47 12.61
N ASP A 198 -9.85 14.72 12.49
CA ASP A 198 -10.74 15.38 13.46
C ASP A 198 -12.10 14.69 13.57
N LEU A 199 -12.63 14.16 12.45
CA LEU A 199 -13.87 13.38 12.44
C LEU A 199 -13.72 12.08 13.23
N PHE A 200 -12.64 11.34 13.01
CA PHE A 200 -12.39 10.08 13.74
C PHE A 200 -12.10 10.32 15.21
N GLU A 201 -11.34 11.36 15.59
CA GLU A 201 -11.11 11.75 16.98
C GLU A 201 -12.45 12.02 17.70
N ARG A 202 -13.34 12.81 17.09
CA ARG A 202 -14.67 13.06 17.65
C ARG A 202 -15.56 11.82 17.70
N ALA A 203 -15.41 10.90 16.76
CA ALA A 203 -16.20 9.67 16.74
C ALA A 203 -15.82 8.69 17.86
N VAL A 204 -14.59 8.75 18.35
CA VAL A 204 -14.07 7.83 19.39
C VAL A 204 -14.09 8.42 20.81
N SER A 205 -14.28 9.73 20.94
CA SER A 205 -14.37 10.46 22.21
C SER A 205 -15.62 10.16 23.02
#